data_08b97bfdf0fb8a1a08dba7719d9c0591
#
_entry.id   08b97bfdf0fb8a1a08dba7719d9c0591
#
_cell.length_a   1.000
_cell.length_b   1.000
_cell.length_c   1.000
_cell.angle_alpha   90.00
_cell.angle_beta   90.00
_cell.angle_gamma   90.00
#
_symmetry.space_group_name_H-M   'P 1'
#
loop_
_entity.id
_entity.type
_entity.pdbx_description
1 polymer ?
#
loop_
_entity_poly.entity_id
_entity_poly.type
_entity_poly.pdbx_seq_one_letter_code
_entity_poly.pdbx_strand_id
1 'polypeptide(L)'
;MATNQPVILVVLDGFGINPKKEGNAIANASMPNMDSLLRHYPNSSLSMSGLDVGLPDGQMGNSEVGHMILGAGRIVYQDLTLIHKDIDEGNFGKNPIILNGLRTTKAAGGRLHLMGLLGDGGVHSHQRHMEALIEMAQREKVAPVYLHLFLDGRDTPPNSAEQFILDLNEKLKAWPDVEIATLIGRYYAMDRDKRWDRVEKAYLCLTEGAGKLADSPLEAIRNSYKEGVTDEFVLPTVIRSVVPEGLIRDGDGVIFFNFRADRAREVTRALIDADFKEFPRTRCLKLATYTTMTQYDETFRAPVAYPPRELRKILGEVASQHGLKQLRIAETEKYAHVTYFFNGGEEKEFPGEQRILIPSPKDVPTYEFKPEMSARQVTEALVKKFTEEHINLVIANFANADMVGHTGNFEASVKACEVIDECLGKVVDAALSRKGRVVITADHGNIEQLIDYDTGMPHTAHTINRVPVILVDEERRRSRLSEGTAIDVAPTVLQLLELPQPSEMTGHSLIIDT
;
A
#
# COMPACT_ATOMS: atom_id res chain seq x y z
N MET A 1 -8.34 2.90 -35.86
CA MET A 1 -6.86 2.96 -35.95
C MET A 1 -6.43 3.87 -34.83
N ALA A 2 -5.40 3.49 -34.05
CA ALA A 2 -4.90 4.40 -33.00
C ALA A 2 -4.40 5.70 -33.66
N THR A 3 -4.53 6.84 -32.97
CA THR A 3 -4.07 8.14 -33.48
C THR A 3 -2.56 8.13 -33.71
N ASN A 4 -2.11 8.87 -34.72
CA ASN A 4 -0.68 9.12 -34.96
C ASN A 4 -0.08 10.18 -34.00
N GLN A 5 -0.91 10.79 -33.15
CA GLN A 5 -0.48 11.83 -32.21
C GLN A 5 0.01 11.19 -30.91
N PRO A 6 1.29 11.34 -30.57
CA PRO A 6 1.84 10.75 -29.37
C PRO A 6 1.35 11.48 -28.10
N VAL A 7 1.29 10.75 -26.97
CA VAL A 7 0.93 11.30 -25.66
C VAL A 7 2.11 11.12 -24.70
N ILE A 8 2.47 12.20 -24.01
CA ILE A 8 3.45 12.18 -22.91
C ILE A 8 2.70 12.41 -21.60
N LEU A 9 2.76 11.47 -20.68
CA LEU A 9 2.36 11.66 -19.29
C LEU A 9 3.60 12.04 -18.49
N VAL A 10 3.60 13.24 -17.93
CA VAL A 10 4.65 13.75 -17.04
C VAL A 10 4.12 13.72 -15.62
N VAL A 11 4.79 13.02 -14.74
CA VAL A 11 4.53 12.99 -13.29
C VAL A 11 5.59 13.85 -12.60
N LEU A 12 5.15 14.94 -11.99
CA LEU A 12 5.96 15.81 -11.14
C LEU A 12 5.88 15.27 -9.71
N ASP A 13 6.78 14.37 -9.35
CA ASP A 13 6.73 13.65 -8.07
C ASP A 13 6.75 14.62 -6.88
N GLY A 14 5.77 14.52 -5.98
CA GLY A 14 5.69 15.36 -4.79
C GLY A 14 5.28 16.82 -5.05
N PHE A 15 4.50 17.10 -6.11
CA PHE A 15 4.13 18.46 -6.53
C PHE A 15 2.64 18.75 -6.28
N GLY A 16 2.32 19.28 -5.08
CA GLY A 16 0.95 19.58 -4.67
C GLY A 16 0.51 21.02 -4.97
N ILE A 17 -0.75 21.29 -4.66
CA ILE A 17 -1.37 22.64 -4.75
C ILE A 17 -1.61 23.16 -3.35
N ASN A 18 -1.05 24.33 -3.02
CA ASN A 18 -1.29 25.00 -1.76
C ASN A 18 -1.46 26.52 -2.00
N PRO A 19 -2.56 27.13 -1.56
CA PRO A 19 -2.78 28.57 -1.74
C PRO A 19 -1.89 29.45 -0.86
N LYS A 20 -1.30 28.89 0.21
CA LYS A 20 -0.40 29.63 1.10
C LYS A 20 0.98 29.78 0.46
N LYS A 21 1.61 30.95 0.62
CA LYS A 21 2.98 31.19 0.16
C LYS A 21 4.04 30.79 1.16
N GLU A 22 3.71 30.87 2.45
CA GLU A 22 4.62 30.53 3.53
C GLU A 22 4.97 29.02 3.46
N GLY A 23 6.26 28.71 3.43
CA GLY A 23 6.73 27.32 3.32
C GLY A 23 6.40 26.62 2.00
N ASN A 24 5.91 27.33 0.99
CA ASN A 24 5.54 26.79 -0.32
C ASN A 24 6.62 27.10 -1.36
N ALA A 25 7.46 26.13 -1.70
CA ALA A 25 8.54 26.34 -2.63
C ALA A 25 8.04 26.65 -4.06
N ILE A 26 6.92 26.03 -4.48
CA ILE A 26 6.30 26.26 -5.79
C ILE A 26 5.86 27.73 -5.94
N ALA A 27 5.18 28.25 -4.92
CA ALA A 27 4.67 29.64 -4.95
C ALA A 27 5.78 30.71 -4.86
N ASN A 28 7.00 30.31 -4.49
CA ASN A 28 8.15 31.20 -4.37
C ASN A 28 9.19 30.99 -5.47
N ALA A 29 9.06 29.96 -6.31
CA ALA A 29 9.93 29.70 -7.45
C ALA A 29 9.52 30.51 -8.69
N SER A 30 10.49 30.82 -9.55
CA SER A 30 10.23 31.38 -10.88
C SER A 30 9.90 30.25 -11.85
N MET A 31 8.64 30.11 -12.25
CA MET A 31 8.13 29.01 -13.07
C MET A 31 7.37 29.53 -14.30
N PRO A 32 8.04 30.26 -15.23
CA PRO A 32 7.37 30.90 -16.37
C PRO A 32 6.71 29.92 -17.35
N ASN A 33 7.24 28.71 -17.51
CA ASN A 33 6.63 27.68 -18.36
C ASN A 33 5.34 27.15 -17.72
N MET A 34 5.35 26.79 -16.44
CA MET A 34 4.18 26.34 -15.70
C MET A 34 3.10 27.42 -15.70
N ASP A 35 3.47 28.68 -15.43
CA ASP A 35 2.55 29.83 -15.46
C ASP A 35 1.90 30.02 -16.84
N SER A 36 2.67 29.80 -17.92
CA SER A 36 2.15 29.85 -19.27
C SER A 36 1.19 28.71 -19.56
N LEU A 37 1.52 27.49 -19.13
CA LEU A 37 0.67 26.32 -19.31
C LEU A 37 -0.66 26.48 -18.59
N LEU A 38 -0.65 26.90 -17.33
CA LEU A 38 -1.86 27.14 -16.53
C LEU A 38 -2.77 28.22 -17.13
N ARG A 39 -2.19 29.22 -17.82
CA ARG A 39 -2.97 30.30 -18.47
C ARG A 39 -3.57 29.91 -19.82
N HIS A 40 -2.91 29.04 -20.57
CA HIS A 40 -3.26 28.81 -21.96
C HIS A 40 -3.88 27.45 -22.26
N TYR A 41 -3.83 26.51 -21.31
CA TYR A 41 -4.32 25.15 -21.49
C TYR A 41 -5.32 24.74 -20.40
N PRO A 42 -6.23 23.81 -20.72
CA PRO A 42 -7.14 23.25 -19.73
C PRO A 42 -6.38 22.67 -18.55
N ASN A 43 -6.80 23.05 -17.35
CA ASN A 43 -6.21 22.53 -16.11
C ASN A 43 -7.26 22.37 -15.02
N SER A 44 -6.97 21.53 -14.05
CA SER A 44 -7.80 21.22 -12.90
C SER A 44 -6.94 20.62 -11.79
N SER A 45 -7.56 19.95 -10.82
CA SER A 45 -6.87 19.31 -9.70
C SER A 45 -7.34 17.89 -9.45
N LEU A 46 -6.45 17.04 -8.93
CA LEU A 46 -6.73 15.66 -8.57
C LEU A 46 -6.54 15.43 -7.07
N SER A 47 -7.37 14.58 -6.47
CA SER A 47 -7.13 14.01 -5.16
C SER A 47 -6.17 12.83 -5.27
N MET A 48 -5.12 12.84 -4.41
CA MET A 48 -4.05 11.82 -4.39
C MET A 48 -3.83 11.24 -2.99
N SER A 49 -4.85 11.28 -2.10
CA SER A 49 -4.73 10.86 -0.70
C SER A 49 -5.97 10.11 -0.21
N GLY A 50 -5.83 9.43 0.91
CA GLY A 50 -6.94 8.76 1.59
C GLY A 50 -7.67 7.73 0.74
N LEU A 51 -8.98 7.62 0.92
CA LEU A 51 -9.82 6.63 0.25
C LEU A 51 -9.82 6.75 -1.28
N ASP A 52 -9.58 7.95 -1.82
CA ASP A 52 -9.51 8.21 -3.27
C ASP A 52 -8.36 7.46 -3.95
N VAL A 53 -7.38 7.05 -3.18
CA VAL A 53 -6.22 6.25 -3.65
C VAL A 53 -6.09 4.91 -2.91
N GLY A 54 -7.17 4.44 -2.26
CA GLY A 54 -7.21 3.14 -1.59
C GLY A 54 -6.38 3.05 -0.31
N LEU A 55 -6.01 4.19 0.26
CA LEU A 55 -5.37 4.33 1.58
C LEU A 55 -6.43 4.62 2.65
N PRO A 56 -6.12 4.44 3.94
CA PRO A 56 -6.99 4.90 5.02
C PRO A 56 -7.36 6.38 4.91
N ASP A 57 -8.53 6.75 5.43
CA ASP A 57 -8.99 8.14 5.43
C ASP A 57 -7.96 9.06 6.10
N GLY A 58 -7.70 10.23 5.48
CA GLY A 58 -6.73 11.21 5.96
C GLY A 58 -5.25 10.82 5.78
N GLN A 59 -4.95 9.63 5.26
CA GLN A 59 -3.57 9.24 4.99
C GLN A 59 -3.06 9.90 3.70
N MET A 60 -1.87 10.53 3.78
CA MET A 60 -1.19 11.10 2.62
C MET A 60 -0.84 10.03 1.59
N GLY A 61 -0.89 10.40 0.30
CA GLY A 61 -0.42 9.57 -0.80
C GLY A 61 1.08 9.30 -0.75
N ASN A 62 1.52 8.36 -1.58
CA ASN A 62 2.94 8.07 -1.77
C ASN A 62 3.19 7.64 -3.22
N SER A 63 4.46 7.66 -3.64
CA SER A 63 4.82 7.42 -5.04
C SER A 63 4.45 6.02 -5.53
N GLU A 64 4.54 4.97 -4.67
CA GLU A 64 4.19 3.60 -5.05
C GLU A 64 2.70 3.49 -5.39
N VAL A 65 1.83 3.94 -4.48
CA VAL A 65 0.38 3.93 -4.65
C VAL A 65 -0.05 4.86 -5.78
N GLY A 66 0.49 6.08 -5.82
CA GLY A 66 0.17 7.07 -6.84
C GLY A 66 0.44 6.55 -8.25
N HIS A 67 1.67 6.06 -8.52
CA HIS A 67 2.02 5.54 -9.84
C HIS A 67 1.25 4.27 -10.21
N MET A 68 0.99 3.39 -9.24
CA MET A 68 0.17 2.19 -9.48
C MET A 68 -1.23 2.56 -9.95
N ILE A 69 -1.86 3.52 -9.32
CA ILE A 69 -3.23 3.95 -9.66
C ILE A 69 -3.26 4.76 -10.96
N LEU A 70 -2.27 5.64 -11.18
CA LEU A 70 -2.10 6.36 -12.46
C LEU A 70 -2.02 5.39 -13.65
N GLY A 71 -1.38 4.23 -13.46
CA GLY A 71 -1.33 3.18 -14.48
C GLY A 71 -2.59 2.31 -14.55
N ALA A 72 -3.20 2.02 -13.40
CA ALA A 72 -4.32 1.07 -13.30
C ALA A 72 -5.68 1.66 -13.71
N GLY A 73 -5.88 2.98 -13.61
CA GLY A 73 -7.17 3.63 -13.88
C GLY A 73 -8.31 3.20 -12.96
N ARG A 74 -7.96 2.66 -11.79
CA ARG A 74 -8.89 2.22 -10.74
C ARG A 74 -8.20 2.25 -9.38
N ILE A 75 -8.99 2.32 -8.30
CA ILE A 75 -8.44 2.25 -6.94
C ILE A 75 -7.84 0.87 -6.70
N VAL A 76 -6.60 0.85 -6.22
CA VAL A 76 -5.89 -0.35 -5.78
C VAL A 76 -5.78 -0.28 -4.26
N TYR A 77 -6.76 -0.88 -3.59
CA TYR A 77 -6.80 -0.87 -2.14
C TYR A 77 -5.64 -1.65 -1.54
N GLN A 78 -4.95 -1.05 -0.57
CA GLN A 78 -4.05 -1.77 0.34
C GLN A 78 -4.85 -2.79 1.16
N ASP A 79 -4.21 -3.88 1.60
CA ASP A 79 -4.90 -4.99 2.29
C ASP A 79 -5.75 -4.51 3.48
N LEU A 80 -5.22 -3.61 4.32
CA LEU A 80 -5.96 -3.05 5.45
C LEU A 80 -7.26 -2.37 5.00
N THR A 81 -7.14 -1.44 4.06
CA THR A 81 -8.28 -0.64 3.56
C THR A 81 -9.29 -1.51 2.84
N LEU A 82 -8.81 -2.50 2.08
CA LEU A 82 -9.65 -3.46 1.40
C LEU A 82 -10.50 -4.28 2.37
N ILE A 83 -9.85 -4.86 3.39
CA ILE A 83 -10.54 -5.70 4.37
C ILE A 83 -11.53 -4.86 5.16
N HIS A 84 -11.16 -3.63 5.58
CA HIS A 84 -12.07 -2.70 6.23
C HIS A 84 -13.29 -2.38 5.36
N LYS A 85 -13.07 -2.03 4.09
CA LYS A 85 -14.15 -1.78 3.13
C LYS A 85 -15.08 -2.99 2.99
N ASP A 86 -14.52 -4.19 2.86
CA ASP A 86 -15.31 -5.42 2.76
C ASP A 86 -16.14 -5.69 4.03
N ILE A 87 -15.62 -5.33 5.21
CA ILE A 87 -16.37 -5.41 6.47
C ILE A 87 -17.52 -4.41 6.44
N ASP A 88 -17.26 -3.14 6.08
CA ASP A 88 -18.27 -2.07 6.04
C ASP A 88 -19.40 -2.35 5.06
N GLU A 89 -19.07 -2.91 3.89
CA GLU A 89 -20.03 -3.29 2.86
C GLU A 89 -20.67 -4.67 3.09
N GLY A 90 -20.27 -5.40 4.12
CA GLY A 90 -20.76 -6.75 4.42
C GLY A 90 -20.26 -7.84 3.46
N ASN A 91 -19.27 -7.55 2.62
CA ASN A 91 -18.64 -8.49 1.70
C ASN A 91 -17.71 -9.46 2.43
N PHE A 92 -17.01 -8.99 3.47
CA PHE A 92 -16.18 -9.82 4.34
C PHE A 92 -16.94 -11.07 4.81
N GLY A 93 -18.16 -10.88 5.28
CA GLY A 93 -19.03 -11.96 5.75
C GLY A 93 -19.52 -12.93 4.66
N LYS A 94 -19.22 -12.67 3.39
CA LYS A 94 -19.51 -13.52 2.23
C LYS A 94 -18.24 -14.13 1.62
N ASN A 95 -17.05 -13.85 2.18
CA ASN A 95 -15.79 -14.37 1.65
C ASN A 95 -15.84 -15.91 1.59
N PRO A 96 -15.75 -16.51 0.39
CA PRO A 96 -15.97 -17.95 0.22
C PRO A 96 -14.90 -18.80 0.88
N ILE A 97 -13.68 -18.30 0.99
CA ILE A 97 -12.54 -19.01 1.60
C ILE A 97 -12.73 -19.08 3.11
N ILE A 98 -13.07 -17.96 3.75
CA ILE A 98 -13.33 -17.91 5.19
C ILE A 98 -14.54 -18.79 5.52
N LEU A 99 -15.65 -18.67 4.77
CA LEU A 99 -16.85 -19.50 4.95
C LEU A 99 -16.53 -20.99 4.79
N ASN A 100 -15.76 -21.36 3.79
CA ASN A 100 -15.35 -22.75 3.60
C ASN A 100 -14.50 -23.25 4.77
N GLY A 101 -13.56 -22.45 5.27
CA GLY A 101 -12.75 -22.77 6.45
C GLY A 101 -13.62 -23.03 7.69
N LEU A 102 -14.57 -22.15 7.97
CA LEU A 102 -15.52 -22.29 9.08
C LEU A 102 -16.35 -23.58 8.96
N ARG A 103 -16.92 -23.83 7.78
CA ARG A 103 -17.75 -25.01 7.51
C ARG A 103 -16.95 -26.31 7.58
N THR A 104 -15.72 -26.32 7.07
CA THR A 104 -14.82 -27.46 7.15
C THR A 104 -14.47 -27.79 8.59
N THR A 105 -14.14 -26.79 9.41
CA THR A 105 -13.89 -26.94 10.85
C THR A 105 -15.10 -27.58 11.55
N LYS A 106 -16.29 -27.04 11.31
CA LYS A 106 -17.54 -27.55 11.87
C LYS A 106 -17.82 -29.00 11.45
N ALA A 107 -17.66 -29.32 10.17
CA ALA A 107 -17.91 -30.66 9.64
C ALA A 107 -16.94 -31.70 10.21
N ALA A 108 -15.71 -31.28 10.54
CA ALA A 108 -14.73 -32.13 11.23
C ALA A 108 -15.02 -32.32 12.75
N GLY A 109 -15.99 -31.59 13.28
CA GLY A 109 -16.22 -31.54 14.73
C GLY A 109 -15.09 -30.86 15.51
N GLY A 110 -14.26 -30.09 14.81
CA GLY A 110 -13.11 -29.37 15.35
C GLY A 110 -13.49 -28.02 15.97
N ARG A 111 -12.56 -27.46 16.71
CA ARG A 111 -12.66 -26.13 17.32
C ARG A 111 -12.06 -25.10 16.38
N LEU A 112 -12.54 -23.86 16.47
CA LEU A 112 -11.96 -22.76 15.69
C LEU A 112 -10.93 -22.00 16.53
N HIS A 113 -9.75 -21.80 15.97
CA HIS A 113 -8.70 -20.97 16.55
C HIS A 113 -8.48 -19.73 15.68
N LEU A 114 -8.63 -18.55 16.26
CA LEU A 114 -8.28 -17.28 15.62
C LEU A 114 -6.98 -16.79 16.23
N MET A 115 -5.94 -16.61 15.43
CA MET A 115 -4.66 -16.14 15.94
C MET A 115 -4.18 -14.92 15.16
N GLY A 116 -3.47 -14.02 15.84
CA GLY A 116 -2.89 -12.83 15.23
C GLY A 116 -2.62 -11.70 16.21
N LEU A 117 -2.10 -10.60 15.68
CA LEU A 117 -1.70 -9.43 16.45
C LEU A 117 -2.93 -8.62 16.89
N LEU A 118 -3.09 -8.42 18.20
CA LEU A 118 -4.14 -7.62 18.80
C LEU A 118 -3.75 -6.14 18.76
N GLY A 119 -4.66 -5.30 18.30
CA GLY A 119 -4.49 -3.85 18.30
C GLY A 119 -5.14 -3.18 17.09
N ASP A 120 -4.97 -1.86 17.01
CA ASP A 120 -5.49 -0.97 15.97
C ASP A 120 -4.38 -0.31 15.13
N GLY A 121 -3.11 -0.69 15.35
CA GLY A 121 -1.95 -0.12 14.66
C GLY A 121 -1.95 -0.29 13.14
N GLY A 122 -2.69 -1.27 12.60
CA GLY A 122 -2.97 -1.39 11.16
C GLY A 122 -1.77 -1.72 10.27
N VAL A 123 -0.64 -2.16 10.84
CA VAL A 123 0.58 -2.51 10.07
C VAL A 123 0.61 -3.99 9.68
N HIS A 124 0.28 -4.88 10.58
CA HIS A 124 0.29 -6.33 10.35
C HIS A 124 -1.10 -6.97 10.43
N SER A 125 -1.96 -6.39 11.27
CA SER A 125 -3.32 -6.84 11.51
C SER A 125 -4.17 -5.67 12.01
N HIS A 126 -5.45 -5.92 12.23
CA HIS A 126 -6.33 -5.00 12.93
C HIS A 126 -7.38 -5.81 13.72
N GLN A 127 -7.63 -5.44 14.98
CA GLN A 127 -8.58 -6.18 15.85
C GLN A 127 -9.99 -6.29 15.26
N ARG A 128 -10.41 -5.30 14.44
CA ARG A 128 -11.70 -5.32 13.74
C ARG A 128 -11.85 -6.53 12.80
N HIS A 129 -10.73 -7.03 12.23
CA HIS A 129 -10.75 -8.22 11.37
C HIS A 129 -11.05 -9.48 12.21
N MET A 130 -10.46 -9.59 13.41
CA MET A 130 -10.73 -10.65 14.36
C MET A 130 -12.20 -10.63 14.79
N GLU A 131 -12.73 -9.46 15.15
CA GLU A 131 -14.13 -9.28 15.54
C GLU A 131 -15.08 -9.73 14.43
N ALA A 132 -14.83 -9.33 13.18
CA ALA A 132 -15.61 -9.76 12.03
C ALA A 132 -15.54 -11.29 11.81
N LEU A 133 -14.40 -11.93 12.06
CA LEU A 133 -14.27 -13.40 12.02
C LEU A 133 -15.08 -14.08 13.12
N ILE A 134 -15.11 -13.53 14.33
CA ILE A 134 -15.95 -14.02 15.42
C ILE A 134 -17.42 -13.95 15.04
N GLU A 135 -17.88 -12.82 14.49
CA GLU A 135 -19.27 -12.68 14.03
C GLU A 135 -19.62 -13.68 12.92
N MET A 136 -18.68 -13.97 12.00
CA MET A 136 -18.87 -15.01 10.99
C MET A 136 -18.98 -16.39 11.62
N ALA A 137 -18.11 -16.72 12.58
CA ALA A 137 -18.15 -18.00 13.29
C ALA A 137 -19.50 -18.19 14.02
N GLN A 138 -20.00 -17.16 14.69
CA GLN A 138 -21.32 -17.17 15.34
C GLN A 138 -22.46 -17.42 14.34
N ARG A 139 -22.45 -16.72 13.19
CA ARG A 139 -23.48 -16.93 12.13
C ARG A 139 -23.45 -18.34 11.54
N GLU A 140 -22.26 -18.89 11.32
CA GLU A 140 -22.08 -20.26 10.82
C GLU A 140 -22.25 -21.32 11.93
N LYS A 141 -22.43 -20.89 13.18
CA LYS A 141 -22.56 -21.75 14.39
C LYS A 141 -21.35 -22.67 14.55
N VAL A 142 -20.16 -22.09 14.48
CA VAL A 142 -18.88 -22.75 14.77
C VAL A 142 -18.48 -22.38 16.20
N ALA A 143 -18.45 -23.36 17.06
CA ALA A 143 -18.11 -23.20 18.46
C ALA A 143 -17.46 -24.49 19.01
N PRO A 144 -16.58 -24.40 20.02
CA PRO A 144 -16.03 -23.18 20.61
C PRO A 144 -15.02 -22.45 19.70
N VAL A 145 -14.78 -21.17 20.00
CA VAL A 145 -13.77 -20.32 19.32
C VAL A 145 -12.71 -19.92 20.35
N TYR A 146 -11.44 -20.18 20.05
CA TYR A 146 -10.31 -19.82 20.90
C TYR A 146 -9.45 -18.75 20.25
N LEU A 147 -9.13 -17.71 21.02
CA LEU A 147 -8.30 -16.60 20.59
C LEU A 147 -6.86 -16.78 21.05
N HIS A 148 -5.92 -16.72 20.12
CA HIS A 148 -4.49 -16.70 20.38
C HIS A 148 -3.96 -15.32 20.01
N LEU A 149 -3.83 -14.44 21.00
CA LEU A 149 -3.55 -13.04 20.77
C LEU A 149 -2.06 -12.76 20.88
N PHE A 150 -1.49 -12.20 19.81
CA PHE A 150 -0.13 -11.66 19.85
C PHE A 150 -0.19 -10.21 20.28
N LEU A 151 0.73 -9.78 21.15
CA LEU A 151 0.76 -8.43 21.70
C LEU A 151 1.80 -7.58 20.98
N ASP A 152 1.44 -6.33 20.69
CA ASP A 152 2.19 -5.46 19.79
C ASP A 152 3.30 -4.67 20.51
N GLY A 153 3.00 -3.50 21.06
CA GLY A 153 3.95 -2.63 21.72
C GLY A 153 5.03 -2.00 20.81
N ARG A 154 4.86 -2.09 19.50
CA ARG A 154 5.79 -1.56 18.48
C ARG A 154 5.08 -0.67 17.45
N ASP A 155 3.99 -1.15 16.88
CA ASP A 155 3.10 -0.39 15.99
C ASP A 155 1.94 0.26 16.79
N THR A 156 1.83 -0.10 18.07
CA THR A 156 1.02 0.51 19.12
C THR A 156 1.89 0.89 20.32
N PRO A 157 1.43 1.75 21.25
CA PRO A 157 2.20 2.10 22.45
C PRO A 157 2.66 0.86 23.26
N PRO A 158 3.85 0.90 23.87
CA PRO A 158 4.48 -0.28 24.49
C PRO A 158 3.69 -0.98 25.59
N ASN A 159 2.72 -0.30 26.22
CA ASN A 159 1.88 -0.82 27.31
C ASN A 159 0.38 -0.60 27.01
N SER A 160 -0.04 -0.84 25.78
CA SER A 160 -1.43 -0.63 25.34
C SER A 160 -2.30 -1.90 25.43
N ALA A 161 -1.70 -3.08 25.56
CA ALA A 161 -2.42 -4.35 25.55
C ALA A 161 -3.47 -4.47 26.67
N GLU A 162 -3.23 -3.87 27.84
CA GLU A 162 -4.22 -3.88 28.94
C GLU A 162 -5.54 -3.26 28.48
N GLN A 163 -5.51 -2.11 27.80
CA GLN A 163 -6.73 -1.47 27.33
C GLN A 163 -7.40 -2.30 26.23
N PHE A 164 -6.65 -2.82 25.25
CA PHE A 164 -7.21 -3.66 24.20
C PHE A 164 -7.90 -4.93 24.77
N ILE A 165 -7.33 -5.54 25.81
CA ILE A 165 -7.95 -6.70 26.47
C ILE A 165 -9.20 -6.30 27.28
N LEU A 166 -9.20 -5.13 27.93
CA LEU A 166 -10.39 -4.63 28.63
C LEU A 166 -11.55 -4.46 27.64
N ASP A 167 -11.28 -3.78 26.52
CA ASP A 167 -12.29 -3.52 25.49
C ASP A 167 -12.79 -4.83 24.85
N LEU A 168 -11.87 -5.76 24.57
CA LEU A 168 -12.22 -7.07 24.03
C LEU A 168 -13.07 -7.88 25.03
N ASN A 169 -12.72 -7.89 26.31
CA ASN A 169 -13.50 -8.61 27.31
C ASN A 169 -14.95 -8.09 27.42
N GLU A 170 -15.18 -6.78 27.25
CA GLU A 170 -16.54 -6.25 27.19
C GLU A 170 -17.31 -6.78 25.97
N LYS A 171 -16.66 -6.85 24.81
CA LYS A 171 -17.26 -7.39 23.57
C LYS A 171 -17.53 -8.90 23.69
N LEU A 172 -16.62 -9.66 24.32
CA LEU A 172 -16.75 -11.10 24.51
C LEU A 172 -17.99 -11.49 25.34
N LYS A 173 -18.57 -10.59 26.15
CA LYS A 173 -19.84 -10.84 26.82
C LYS A 173 -20.99 -11.15 25.88
N ALA A 174 -20.93 -10.65 24.64
CA ALA A 174 -21.92 -10.97 23.60
C ALA A 174 -21.62 -12.30 22.88
N TRP A 175 -20.46 -12.89 23.09
CA TRP A 175 -20.00 -14.11 22.43
C TRP A 175 -19.54 -15.18 23.45
N PRO A 176 -20.46 -15.83 24.14
CA PRO A 176 -20.15 -16.71 25.29
C PRO A 176 -19.31 -17.96 24.94
N ASP A 177 -19.29 -18.34 23.65
CA ASP A 177 -18.50 -19.48 23.14
C ASP A 177 -17.10 -19.07 22.66
N VAL A 178 -16.66 -17.83 22.94
CA VAL A 178 -15.36 -17.29 22.53
C VAL A 178 -14.50 -17.02 23.76
N GLU A 179 -13.32 -17.64 23.82
CA GLU A 179 -12.40 -17.52 24.94
C GLU A 179 -10.98 -17.19 24.50
N ILE A 180 -10.27 -16.37 25.30
CA ILE A 180 -8.84 -16.09 25.07
C ILE A 180 -8.03 -17.23 25.66
N ALA A 181 -7.33 -17.99 24.82
CA ALA A 181 -6.54 -19.14 25.23
C ALA A 181 -5.09 -18.81 25.55
N THR A 182 -4.46 -17.94 24.73
CA THR A 182 -3.04 -17.58 24.91
C THR A 182 -2.77 -16.11 24.62
N LEU A 183 -1.75 -15.57 25.31
CA LEU A 183 -1.15 -14.27 25.05
C LEU A 183 0.35 -14.44 24.79
N ILE A 184 0.85 -13.85 23.70
CA ILE A 184 2.25 -14.01 23.29
C ILE A 184 2.77 -12.69 22.74
N GLY A 185 3.83 -12.11 23.29
CA GLY A 185 4.47 -10.94 22.70
C GLY A 185 4.96 -11.21 21.28
N ARG A 186 4.79 -10.24 20.38
CA ARG A 186 5.18 -10.36 18.95
C ARG A 186 6.64 -10.72 18.75
N TYR A 187 7.52 -10.43 19.70
CA TYR A 187 8.91 -10.84 19.70
C TYR A 187 9.10 -12.36 19.54
N TYR A 188 8.16 -13.16 20.03
CA TYR A 188 8.17 -14.63 19.94
C TYR A 188 7.33 -15.14 18.76
N ALA A 189 6.11 -14.65 18.63
CA ALA A 189 5.14 -15.18 17.66
C ALA A 189 5.27 -14.59 16.24
N MET A 190 6.03 -13.50 16.09
CA MET A 190 6.12 -12.74 14.84
C MET A 190 7.59 -12.44 14.48
N ASP A 191 8.49 -13.39 14.70
CA ASP A 191 9.86 -13.31 14.18
C ASP A 191 9.86 -13.37 12.64
N ARG A 192 10.87 -12.77 12.00
CA ARG A 192 11.10 -12.81 10.55
C ARG A 192 12.57 -13.02 10.18
N ASP A 193 13.42 -13.19 11.20
CA ASP A 193 14.88 -13.24 11.06
C ASP A 193 15.42 -14.65 11.35
N LYS A 194 14.53 -15.68 11.26
CA LYS A 194 14.84 -17.10 11.51
C LYS A 194 15.38 -17.38 12.92
N ARG A 195 14.89 -16.64 13.89
CA ARG A 195 15.16 -16.87 15.31
C ARG A 195 14.23 -17.95 15.83
N TRP A 196 14.49 -19.17 15.42
CA TRP A 196 13.63 -20.32 15.65
C TRP A 196 13.43 -20.64 17.15
N ASP A 197 14.39 -20.27 18.00
CA ASP A 197 14.28 -20.33 19.45
C ASP A 197 13.12 -19.49 20.01
N ARG A 198 12.73 -18.43 19.33
CA ARG A 198 11.56 -17.60 19.68
C ARG A 198 10.27 -18.23 19.16
N VAL A 199 10.28 -18.63 17.89
CA VAL A 199 9.12 -19.24 17.23
C VAL A 199 8.73 -20.55 17.92
N GLU A 200 9.71 -21.36 18.36
CA GLU A 200 9.48 -22.59 19.13
C GLU A 200 8.67 -22.34 20.39
N LYS A 201 9.01 -21.29 21.16
CA LYS A 201 8.26 -20.94 22.38
C LYS A 201 6.80 -20.59 22.07
N ALA A 202 6.56 -19.84 20.98
CA ALA A 202 5.20 -19.54 20.55
C ALA A 202 4.46 -20.82 20.09
N TYR A 203 5.11 -21.66 19.27
CA TYR A 203 4.56 -22.93 18.81
C TYR A 203 4.17 -23.85 19.98
N LEU A 204 5.07 -24.05 20.94
CA LEU A 204 4.82 -24.90 22.12
C LEU A 204 3.69 -24.34 22.99
N CYS A 205 3.59 -23.01 23.12
CA CYS A 205 2.47 -22.38 23.83
C CYS A 205 1.12 -22.66 23.15
N LEU A 206 1.06 -22.52 21.82
CA LEU A 206 -0.15 -22.72 21.02
C LEU A 206 -0.61 -24.19 21.00
N THR A 207 0.33 -25.14 21.02
CA THR A 207 0.04 -26.57 20.74
C THR A 207 0.15 -27.46 21.96
N GLU A 208 1.00 -27.12 22.92
CA GLU A 208 1.30 -27.96 24.09
C GLU A 208 0.99 -27.27 25.44
N GLY A 209 0.65 -25.96 25.38
CA GLY A 209 0.39 -25.19 26.60
C GLY A 209 1.66 -24.86 27.38
N ALA A 210 2.84 -24.93 26.75
CA ALA A 210 4.09 -24.60 27.40
C ALA A 210 4.27 -23.07 27.48
N GLY A 211 4.29 -22.55 28.70
CA GLY A 211 4.43 -21.11 28.94
C GLY A 211 4.15 -20.72 30.38
N LYS A 212 4.11 -19.42 30.65
CA LYS A 212 3.59 -18.92 31.94
C LYS A 212 2.10 -19.27 32.03
N LEU A 213 1.61 -19.47 33.26
CA LEU A 213 0.19 -19.68 33.54
C LEU A 213 -0.37 -18.43 34.21
N ALA A 214 -1.54 -17.99 33.76
CA ALA A 214 -2.30 -16.91 34.40
C ALA A 214 -3.78 -17.31 34.54
N ASP A 215 -4.46 -16.76 35.52
CA ASP A 215 -5.89 -17.05 35.74
C ASP A 215 -6.79 -16.20 34.83
N SER A 216 -6.26 -15.10 34.28
CA SER A 216 -6.95 -14.28 33.28
C SER A 216 -5.97 -13.54 32.35
N PRO A 217 -6.42 -13.09 31.15
CA PRO A 217 -5.61 -12.28 30.25
C PRO A 217 -5.11 -10.99 30.90
N LEU A 218 -5.93 -10.30 31.67
CA LEU A 218 -5.54 -9.07 32.35
C LEU A 218 -4.48 -9.31 33.43
N GLU A 219 -4.57 -10.42 34.15
CA GLU A 219 -3.56 -10.81 35.13
C GLU A 219 -2.21 -11.04 34.43
N ALA A 220 -2.21 -11.77 33.33
CA ALA A 220 -1.00 -12.03 32.55
C ALA A 220 -0.26 -10.74 32.18
N ILE A 221 -0.99 -9.76 31.62
CA ILE A 221 -0.45 -8.48 31.20
C ILE A 221 0.05 -7.66 32.39
N ARG A 222 -0.78 -7.53 33.43
CA ARG A 222 -0.42 -6.77 34.65
C ARG A 222 0.82 -7.32 35.34
N ASN A 223 0.96 -8.64 35.37
CA ASN A 223 2.13 -9.29 35.95
C ASN A 223 3.37 -9.03 35.12
N SER A 224 3.27 -9.06 33.77
CA SER A 224 4.38 -8.67 32.87
C SER A 224 4.80 -7.23 33.08
N TYR A 225 3.87 -6.29 33.18
CA TYR A 225 4.18 -4.88 33.41
C TYR A 225 4.84 -4.64 34.78
N LYS A 226 4.44 -5.36 35.82
CA LYS A 226 5.11 -5.33 37.14
C LYS A 226 6.55 -5.83 37.07
N GLU A 227 6.85 -6.76 36.16
CA GLU A 227 8.19 -7.26 35.90
C GLU A 227 8.99 -6.33 34.97
N GLY A 228 8.44 -5.19 34.53
CA GLY A 228 9.07 -4.26 33.59
C GLY A 228 9.05 -4.74 32.12
N VAL A 229 8.24 -5.76 31.80
CA VAL A 229 8.14 -6.35 30.47
C VAL A 229 6.95 -5.72 29.73
N THR A 230 7.22 -5.05 28.60
CA THR A 230 6.21 -4.43 27.74
C THR A 230 5.57 -5.43 26.79
N ASP A 231 4.52 -5.02 26.09
CA ASP A 231 3.69 -5.86 25.21
C ASP A 231 4.50 -6.71 24.24
N GLU A 232 5.47 -6.10 23.54
CA GLU A 232 6.31 -6.79 22.54
C GLU A 232 7.00 -8.04 23.11
N PHE A 233 7.39 -7.99 24.37
CA PHE A 233 8.23 -9.00 25.01
C PHE A 233 7.50 -9.90 26.00
N VAL A 234 6.18 -9.81 26.09
CA VAL A 234 5.38 -10.68 26.97
C VAL A 234 5.67 -12.14 26.62
N LEU A 235 6.14 -12.90 27.63
CA LEU A 235 6.43 -14.31 27.46
C LEU A 235 5.15 -15.08 27.08
N PRO A 236 5.27 -16.14 26.27
CA PRO A 236 4.13 -17.00 25.96
C PRO A 236 3.41 -17.42 27.23
N THR A 237 2.13 -17.09 27.32
CA THR A 237 1.29 -17.27 28.51
C THR A 237 -0.01 -17.94 28.12
N VAL A 238 -0.40 -18.93 28.91
CA VAL A 238 -1.61 -19.74 28.73
C VAL A 238 -2.62 -19.37 29.81
N ILE A 239 -3.89 -19.26 29.45
CA ILE A 239 -4.97 -18.97 30.42
C ILE A 239 -5.46 -20.26 31.02
N ARG A 240 -5.27 -20.40 32.33
CA ARG A 240 -5.48 -21.65 33.12
C ARG A 240 -6.86 -22.25 32.94
N SER A 241 -7.91 -21.42 32.92
CA SER A 241 -9.30 -21.87 32.83
C SER A 241 -9.66 -22.43 31.44
N VAL A 242 -8.84 -22.16 30.41
CA VAL A 242 -9.13 -22.51 29.02
C VAL A 242 -8.31 -23.71 28.55
N VAL A 243 -7.19 -24.00 29.20
CA VAL A 243 -6.39 -25.19 28.86
C VAL A 243 -6.85 -26.43 29.62
N PRO A 244 -6.72 -27.61 28.99
CA PRO A 244 -6.08 -27.90 27.69
C PRO A 244 -6.99 -27.76 26.45
N GLU A 245 -8.25 -27.39 26.61
CA GLU A 245 -9.24 -27.34 25.52
C GLU A 245 -8.90 -26.29 24.47
N GLY A 246 -8.38 -25.14 24.88
CA GLY A 246 -8.00 -24.02 23.98
C GLY A 246 -6.69 -24.20 23.22
N LEU A 247 -6.02 -25.36 23.31
CA LEU A 247 -4.81 -25.66 22.55
C LEU A 247 -5.14 -26.18 21.15
N ILE A 248 -4.33 -25.83 20.15
CA ILE A 248 -4.51 -26.27 18.77
C ILE A 248 -4.19 -27.75 18.65
N ARG A 249 -5.11 -28.56 18.09
CA ARG A 249 -5.01 -30.02 17.96
C ARG A 249 -5.44 -30.48 16.57
N ASP A 250 -5.21 -31.76 16.30
CA ASP A 250 -5.70 -32.41 15.10
C ASP A 250 -7.22 -32.29 14.95
N GLY A 251 -7.66 -31.99 13.74
CA GLY A 251 -9.08 -31.78 13.42
C GLY A 251 -9.59 -30.37 13.66
N ASP A 252 -8.81 -29.50 14.31
CA ASP A 252 -9.20 -28.09 14.51
C ASP A 252 -9.01 -27.25 13.23
N GLY A 253 -9.73 -26.13 13.16
CA GLY A 253 -9.53 -25.10 12.15
C GLY A 253 -8.78 -23.91 12.71
N VAL A 254 -7.86 -23.35 11.95
CA VAL A 254 -7.11 -22.15 12.32
C VAL A 254 -7.33 -21.06 11.27
N ILE A 255 -7.59 -19.83 11.70
CA ILE A 255 -7.54 -18.64 10.85
C ILE A 255 -6.52 -17.66 11.43
N PHE A 256 -5.47 -17.37 10.66
CA PHE A 256 -4.49 -16.36 11.03
C PHE A 256 -4.89 -15.01 10.41
N PHE A 257 -5.32 -14.06 11.26
CA PHE A 257 -5.92 -12.81 10.76
C PHE A 257 -4.93 -11.68 10.46
N ASN A 258 -3.63 -11.90 10.57
CA ASN A 258 -2.64 -10.95 10.05
C ASN A 258 -2.74 -10.88 8.52
N PHE A 259 -2.74 -9.67 7.97
CA PHE A 259 -2.74 -9.46 6.51
C PHE A 259 -1.34 -9.22 5.95
N ARG A 260 -0.34 -8.83 6.74
CA ARG A 260 1.04 -8.67 6.29
C ARG A 260 1.84 -9.95 6.53
N ALA A 261 2.44 -10.45 5.44
CA ALA A 261 3.04 -11.78 5.36
C ALA A 261 4.37 -11.94 6.10
N ASP A 262 5.24 -10.91 6.12
CA ASP A 262 6.65 -11.01 6.50
C ASP A 262 6.88 -11.64 7.88
N ARG A 263 6.05 -11.31 8.86
CA ARG A 263 6.14 -11.83 10.23
C ARG A 263 5.14 -12.96 10.56
N ALA A 264 4.34 -13.36 9.59
CA ALA A 264 3.40 -14.47 9.76
C ALA A 264 3.97 -15.80 9.22
N ARG A 265 5.01 -15.75 8.37
CA ARG A 265 5.55 -16.93 7.68
C ARG A 265 6.11 -17.98 8.61
N GLU A 266 6.91 -17.60 9.60
CA GLU A 266 7.69 -18.56 10.40
C GLU A 266 6.80 -19.39 11.31
N VAL A 267 5.88 -18.78 12.04
CA VAL A 267 4.93 -19.52 12.89
C VAL A 267 3.95 -20.34 12.05
N THR A 268 3.54 -19.84 10.88
CA THR A 268 2.73 -20.61 9.93
C THR A 268 3.48 -21.85 9.46
N ARG A 269 4.74 -21.69 9.02
CA ARG A 269 5.59 -22.81 8.62
C ARG A 269 5.73 -23.85 9.72
N ALA A 270 5.97 -23.41 10.95
CA ALA A 270 6.04 -24.31 12.10
C ALA A 270 4.76 -25.09 12.36
N LEU A 271 3.58 -24.51 12.06
CA LEU A 271 2.29 -25.17 12.28
C LEU A 271 1.89 -26.13 11.16
N ILE A 272 2.12 -25.78 9.88
CA ILE A 272 1.53 -26.51 8.76
C ILE A 272 2.53 -27.24 7.85
N ASP A 273 3.82 -26.90 7.88
CA ASP A 273 4.81 -27.55 7.01
C ASP A 273 5.17 -28.93 7.55
N ALA A 274 4.84 -29.97 6.79
CA ALA A 274 5.16 -31.34 7.16
C ALA A 274 6.67 -31.62 7.21
N ASP A 275 7.44 -30.92 6.37
CA ASP A 275 8.89 -31.08 6.23
C ASP A 275 9.71 -30.12 7.11
N PHE A 276 9.05 -29.41 8.03
CA PHE A 276 9.70 -28.47 8.93
C PHE A 276 10.74 -29.14 9.84
N LYS A 277 11.95 -28.58 9.93
CA LYS A 277 13.11 -29.16 10.63
C LYS A 277 13.87 -28.19 11.53
N GLU A 278 13.39 -26.96 11.67
CA GLU A 278 14.14 -25.87 12.33
C GLU A 278 14.19 -26.04 13.87
N PHE A 279 13.18 -26.73 14.44
CA PHE A 279 13.17 -27.21 15.82
C PHE A 279 12.36 -28.52 15.94
N PRO A 280 12.60 -29.35 16.97
CA PRO A 280 11.83 -30.57 17.18
C PRO A 280 10.36 -30.28 17.49
N ARG A 281 9.45 -30.96 16.82
CA ARG A 281 8.02 -30.96 17.12
C ARG A 281 7.61 -32.34 17.62
N THR A 282 6.84 -32.37 18.70
CA THR A 282 6.32 -33.67 19.22
C THR A 282 5.38 -34.34 18.24
N ARG A 283 4.70 -33.54 17.41
CA ARG A 283 3.81 -34.03 16.34
C ARG A 283 3.67 -32.99 15.22
N CYS A 284 3.36 -33.46 14.03
CA CYS A 284 2.89 -32.61 12.93
C CYS A 284 1.36 -32.57 13.02
N LEU A 285 0.77 -31.37 13.16
CA LEU A 285 -0.66 -31.17 13.27
C LEU A 285 -1.39 -31.51 11.98
N LYS A 286 -2.52 -32.24 12.09
CA LYS A 286 -3.44 -32.52 10.98
C LYS A 286 -4.69 -31.67 11.15
N LEU A 287 -4.58 -30.39 10.82
CA LEU A 287 -5.67 -29.44 10.94
C LEU A 287 -6.77 -29.73 9.91
N ALA A 288 -8.04 -29.50 10.27
CA ALA A 288 -9.15 -29.52 9.31
C ALA A 288 -8.97 -28.44 8.24
N THR A 289 -8.50 -27.27 8.65
CA THR A 289 -8.12 -26.16 7.77
C THR A 289 -7.13 -25.23 8.46
N TYR A 290 -6.29 -24.58 7.66
CA TYR A 290 -5.47 -23.45 8.10
C TYR A 290 -5.62 -22.34 7.08
N THR A 291 -6.36 -21.29 7.41
CA THR A 291 -6.67 -20.18 6.50
C THR A 291 -5.82 -18.97 6.85
N THR A 292 -5.21 -18.36 5.84
CA THR A 292 -4.46 -17.10 5.97
C THR A 292 -5.25 -15.94 5.39
N MET A 293 -5.11 -14.74 5.96
CA MET A 293 -5.78 -13.56 5.41
C MET A 293 -5.25 -13.21 4.02
N THR A 294 -3.92 -13.17 3.87
CA THR A 294 -3.23 -12.92 2.61
C THR A 294 -2.28 -14.07 2.29
N GLN A 295 -1.66 -14.06 1.12
CA GLN A 295 -0.65 -15.06 0.77
C GLN A 295 0.66 -14.80 1.52
N TYR A 296 0.97 -15.64 2.51
CA TYR A 296 2.19 -15.50 3.30
C TYR A 296 3.43 -16.04 2.59
N ASP A 297 3.28 -17.14 1.84
CA ASP A 297 4.34 -17.77 1.05
C ASP A 297 3.69 -18.60 -0.06
N GLU A 298 4.25 -18.57 -1.27
CA GLU A 298 3.74 -19.33 -2.43
C GLU A 298 3.84 -20.84 -2.24
N THR A 299 4.75 -21.28 -1.37
CA THR A 299 4.94 -22.71 -1.07
C THR A 299 3.91 -23.27 -0.09
N PHE A 300 3.15 -22.41 0.60
CA PHE A 300 2.14 -22.85 1.56
C PHE A 300 0.88 -23.33 0.85
N ARG A 301 0.44 -24.54 1.19
CA ARG A 301 -0.83 -25.11 0.71
C ARG A 301 -2.00 -24.69 1.61
N ALA A 302 -2.06 -23.43 2.00
CA ALA A 302 -3.10 -22.88 2.84
C ALA A 302 -4.10 -22.09 1.99
N PRO A 303 -5.42 -22.23 2.21
CA PRO A 303 -6.41 -21.34 1.63
C PRO A 303 -6.15 -19.90 2.03
N VAL A 304 -6.22 -18.97 1.04
CA VAL A 304 -5.94 -17.54 1.21
C VAL A 304 -7.22 -16.76 1.03
N ALA A 305 -7.64 -16.01 2.07
CA ALA A 305 -8.89 -15.24 2.04
C ALA A 305 -8.83 -14.06 1.05
N TYR A 306 -7.69 -13.39 0.98
CA TYR A 306 -7.40 -12.28 0.07
C TYR A 306 -6.11 -12.60 -0.72
N PRO A 307 -6.22 -13.35 -1.82
CA PRO A 307 -5.07 -13.69 -2.64
C PRO A 307 -4.49 -12.45 -3.35
N PRO A 308 -3.22 -12.49 -3.76
CA PRO A 308 -2.62 -11.44 -4.58
C PRO A 308 -3.49 -11.13 -5.79
N ARG A 309 -3.66 -9.84 -6.07
CA ARG A 309 -4.48 -9.36 -7.19
C ARG A 309 -3.58 -9.01 -8.35
N GLU A 310 -3.77 -9.69 -9.46
CA GLU A 310 -3.15 -9.26 -10.71
C GLU A 310 -3.91 -8.05 -11.26
N LEU A 311 -3.18 -6.97 -11.51
CA LEU A 311 -3.73 -5.80 -12.17
C LEU A 311 -3.67 -5.99 -13.67
N ARG A 312 -4.77 -6.48 -14.25
CA ARG A 312 -4.94 -6.62 -15.70
C ARG A 312 -5.60 -5.40 -16.31
N LYS A 313 -5.41 -5.21 -17.63
CA LYS A 313 -6.01 -4.11 -18.38
C LYS A 313 -5.60 -2.73 -17.87
N ILE A 314 -4.36 -2.60 -17.43
CA ILE A 314 -3.76 -1.30 -17.07
C ILE A 314 -3.31 -0.55 -18.33
N LEU A 315 -3.00 0.74 -18.21
CA LEU A 315 -2.68 1.62 -19.34
C LEU A 315 -1.57 1.04 -20.24
N GLY A 316 -0.47 0.57 -19.66
CA GLY A 316 0.65 -0.02 -20.40
C GLY A 316 0.27 -1.30 -21.15
N GLU A 317 -0.53 -2.17 -20.52
CA GLU A 317 -1.03 -3.39 -21.16
C GLU A 317 -1.98 -3.09 -22.31
N VAL A 318 -2.91 -2.14 -22.12
CA VAL A 318 -3.86 -1.72 -23.18
C VAL A 318 -3.12 -1.13 -24.37
N ALA A 319 -2.17 -0.23 -24.14
CA ALA A 319 -1.35 0.35 -25.19
C ALA A 319 -0.57 -0.73 -25.97
N SER A 320 0.01 -1.69 -25.25
CA SER A 320 0.71 -2.84 -25.82
C SER A 320 -0.19 -3.73 -26.68
N GLN A 321 -1.40 -4.05 -26.20
CA GLN A 321 -2.38 -4.87 -26.94
C GLN A 321 -2.81 -4.22 -28.25
N HIS A 322 -2.72 -2.87 -28.36
CA HIS A 322 -2.98 -2.13 -29.59
C HIS A 322 -1.72 -1.87 -30.42
N GLY A 323 -0.58 -2.50 -30.08
CA GLY A 323 0.67 -2.41 -30.84
C GLY A 323 1.39 -1.08 -30.69
N LEU A 324 1.07 -0.27 -29.67
CA LEU A 324 1.71 1.02 -29.45
C LEU A 324 3.11 0.86 -28.84
N LYS A 325 4.06 1.67 -29.29
CA LYS A 325 5.38 1.78 -28.68
C LYS A 325 5.34 2.72 -27.48
N GLN A 326 5.90 2.28 -26.38
CA GLN A 326 5.90 2.98 -25.11
C GLN A 326 7.32 3.26 -24.62
N LEU A 327 7.51 4.37 -23.92
CA LEU A 327 8.75 4.71 -23.22
C LEU A 327 8.46 4.97 -21.74
N ARG A 328 9.23 4.34 -20.86
CA ARG A 328 9.31 4.65 -19.43
C ARG A 328 10.64 5.32 -19.16
N ILE A 329 10.64 6.47 -18.52
CA ILE A 329 11.88 7.20 -18.23
C ILE A 329 11.81 7.93 -16.90
N ALA A 330 12.81 7.72 -16.07
CA ALA A 330 13.03 8.42 -14.82
C ALA A 330 14.49 8.28 -14.36
N GLU A 331 14.87 9.04 -13.36
CA GLU A 331 16.13 8.79 -12.65
C GLU A 331 15.98 7.68 -11.60
N THR A 332 17.11 7.19 -11.07
CA THR A 332 17.18 5.98 -10.22
C THR A 332 16.14 5.97 -9.10
N GLU A 333 15.94 7.10 -8.39
CA GLU A 333 15.01 7.21 -7.26
C GLU A 333 13.56 6.90 -7.65
N LYS A 334 13.17 7.16 -8.89
CA LYS A 334 11.78 7.03 -9.36
C LYS A 334 11.62 6.07 -10.55
N TYR A 335 12.67 5.31 -10.87
CA TYR A 335 12.60 4.36 -11.98
C TYR A 335 11.61 3.23 -11.74
N ALA A 336 11.60 2.67 -10.54
CA ALA A 336 10.63 1.62 -10.16
C ALA A 336 9.18 2.13 -10.24
N HIS A 337 8.96 3.44 -9.99
CA HIS A 337 7.62 4.02 -9.99
C HIS A 337 7.03 4.07 -11.41
N VAL A 338 7.80 4.47 -12.42
CA VAL A 338 7.33 4.49 -13.82
C VAL A 338 7.39 3.12 -14.51
N THR A 339 7.99 2.11 -13.89
CA THR A 339 8.10 0.73 -14.41
C THR A 339 7.26 -0.24 -13.58
N TYR A 340 7.83 -0.82 -12.54
CA TYR A 340 7.20 -1.85 -11.70
C TYR A 340 5.83 -1.42 -11.15
N PHE A 341 5.76 -0.29 -10.45
CA PHE A 341 4.50 0.17 -9.84
C PHE A 341 3.47 0.60 -10.89
N PHE A 342 3.89 1.37 -11.89
CA PHE A 342 3.00 1.79 -12.99
C PHE A 342 2.48 0.59 -13.80
N ASN A 343 3.24 -0.48 -13.88
CA ASN A 343 2.87 -1.75 -14.50
C ASN A 343 2.14 -2.71 -13.53
N GLY A 344 1.61 -2.19 -12.41
CA GLY A 344 0.77 -2.98 -11.52
C GLY A 344 1.49 -4.05 -10.71
N GLY A 345 2.79 -3.87 -10.45
CA GLY A 345 3.64 -4.83 -9.74
C GLY A 345 4.31 -5.86 -10.65
N GLU A 346 4.29 -5.63 -11.97
CA GLU A 346 4.93 -6.51 -12.95
C GLU A 346 6.32 -5.99 -13.35
N GLU A 347 7.35 -6.80 -13.12
CA GLU A 347 8.74 -6.48 -13.55
C GLU A 347 8.90 -6.58 -15.07
N LYS A 348 8.14 -7.46 -15.69
CA LYS A 348 8.25 -7.74 -17.12
C LYS A 348 7.78 -6.57 -17.97
N GLU A 349 8.57 -6.20 -18.97
CA GLU A 349 8.19 -5.23 -19.98
C GLU A 349 7.02 -5.72 -20.82
N PHE A 350 6.05 -4.86 -21.10
CA PHE A 350 5.02 -5.13 -22.09
C PHE A 350 5.62 -5.10 -23.51
N PRO A 351 5.10 -5.89 -24.46
CA PRO A 351 5.51 -5.77 -25.85
C PRO A 351 5.43 -4.32 -26.37
N GLY A 352 6.53 -3.82 -26.91
CA GLY A 352 6.64 -2.42 -27.36
C GLY A 352 7.04 -1.42 -26.28
N GLU A 353 7.22 -1.84 -25.04
CA GLU A 353 7.74 -1.01 -23.95
C GLU A 353 9.27 -0.92 -24.02
N GLN A 354 9.79 0.28 -23.89
CA GLN A 354 11.20 0.58 -23.74
C GLN A 354 11.42 1.33 -22.43
N ARG A 355 12.56 1.10 -21.77
CA ARG A 355 12.90 1.70 -20.49
C ARG A 355 14.23 2.43 -20.55
N ILE A 356 14.26 3.65 -20.01
CA ILE A 356 15.49 4.42 -19.85
C ILE A 356 15.64 4.80 -18.39
N LEU A 357 16.71 4.31 -17.76
CA LEU A 357 17.11 4.69 -16.41
C LEU A 357 18.26 5.68 -16.51
N ILE A 358 18.10 6.84 -15.88
CA ILE A 358 19.14 7.84 -15.70
C ILE A 358 19.66 7.73 -14.26
N PRO A 359 20.97 7.57 -14.04
CA PRO A 359 21.50 7.51 -12.68
C PRO A 359 21.24 8.80 -11.90
N SER A 360 20.69 8.70 -10.70
CA SER A 360 20.64 9.83 -9.76
C SER A 360 22.04 10.20 -9.28
N PRO A 361 22.29 11.45 -8.87
CA PRO A 361 23.57 11.89 -8.37
C PRO A 361 24.00 11.08 -7.12
N LYS A 362 25.26 10.63 -7.12
CA LYS A 362 25.88 9.90 -6.00
C LYS A 362 27.01 10.67 -5.33
N ASP A 363 27.28 11.85 -5.83
CA ASP A 363 28.37 12.74 -5.42
C ASP A 363 27.98 13.69 -4.29
N VAL A 364 26.74 13.61 -3.80
CA VAL A 364 26.22 14.41 -2.69
C VAL A 364 25.56 13.51 -1.64
N PRO A 365 25.62 13.88 -0.34
CA PRO A 365 24.99 13.09 0.73
C PRO A 365 23.46 13.17 0.71
N THR A 366 22.91 14.34 0.35
CA THR A 366 21.47 14.60 0.23
C THR A 366 21.24 15.54 -0.96
N TYR A 367 20.03 15.50 -1.53
CA TYR A 367 19.72 16.24 -2.77
C TYR A 367 19.53 17.75 -2.59
N GLU A 368 19.51 18.26 -1.37
CA GLU A 368 19.56 19.72 -1.12
C GLU A 368 20.85 20.36 -1.65
N PHE A 369 21.95 19.60 -1.72
CA PHE A 369 23.22 20.07 -2.29
C PHE A 369 23.28 20.01 -3.80
N LYS A 370 22.29 19.34 -4.44
CA LYS A 370 22.17 19.20 -5.89
C LYS A 370 20.70 19.12 -6.32
N PRO A 371 19.92 20.20 -6.09
CA PRO A 371 18.46 20.19 -6.31
C PRO A 371 18.04 19.97 -7.76
N GLU A 372 18.93 20.18 -8.72
CA GLU A 372 18.70 19.81 -10.11
C GLU A 372 18.66 18.30 -10.33
N MET A 373 19.25 17.51 -9.43
CA MET A 373 19.35 16.06 -9.53
C MET A 373 19.76 15.62 -10.95
N SER A 374 19.02 14.72 -11.58
CA SER A 374 19.25 14.31 -12.98
C SER A 374 18.13 14.75 -13.93
N ALA A 375 17.31 15.74 -13.56
CA ALA A 375 16.17 16.18 -14.36
C ALA A 375 16.54 16.61 -15.78
N ARG A 376 17.66 17.33 -15.94
CA ARG A 376 18.12 17.77 -17.27
C ARG A 376 18.53 16.59 -18.15
N GLN A 377 19.21 15.59 -17.59
CA GLN A 377 19.62 14.38 -18.31
C GLN A 377 18.39 13.52 -18.68
N VAL A 378 17.39 13.41 -17.78
CA VAL A 378 16.10 12.78 -18.09
C VAL A 378 15.44 13.49 -19.26
N THR A 379 15.39 14.83 -19.23
CA THR A 379 14.81 15.66 -20.30
C THR A 379 15.52 15.46 -21.63
N GLU A 380 16.84 15.54 -21.65
CA GLU A 380 17.64 15.36 -22.88
C GLU A 380 17.43 13.97 -23.48
N ALA A 381 17.46 12.93 -22.65
CA ALA A 381 17.24 11.56 -23.11
C ALA A 381 15.80 11.35 -23.63
N LEU A 382 14.79 11.90 -22.93
CA LEU A 382 13.39 11.87 -23.36
C LEU A 382 13.23 12.56 -24.71
N VAL A 383 13.64 13.83 -24.81
CA VAL A 383 13.49 14.65 -26.03
C VAL A 383 14.20 13.98 -27.21
N LYS A 384 15.43 13.51 -27.00
CA LYS A 384 16.18 12.80 -28.05
C LYS A 384 15.42 11.58 -28.54
N LYS A 385 15.07 10.68 -27.60
CA LYS A 385 14.39 9.42 -27.92
C LYS A 385 13.04 9.65 -28.58
N PHE A 386 12.27 10.62 -28.07
CA PHE A 386 10.95 10.97 -28.59
C PHE A 386 11.02 11.60 -30.00
N THR A 387 12.06 12.38 -30.30
CA THR A 387 12.21 13.02 -31.64
C THR A 387 12.81 12.10 -32.68
N GLU A 388 13.69 11.19 -32.27
CA GLU A 388 14.39 10.27 -33.20
C GLU A 388 13.57 9.01 -33.51
N GLU A 389 12.68 8.56 -32.60
CA GLU A 389 11.89 7.34 -32.78
C GLU A 389 10.39 7.62 -32.78
N HIS A 390 9.64 6.69 -33.35
CA HIS A 390 8.19 6.71 -33.29
C HIS A 390 7.73 6.09 -31.96
N ILE A 391 7.46 6.94 -30.96
CA ILE A 391 6.92 6.58 -29.66
C ILE A 391 5.49 7.13 -29.58
N ASN A 392 4.54 6.28 -29.16
CA ASN A 392 3.13 6.65 -29.04
C ASN A 392 2.77 7.12 -27.62
N LEU A 393 3.38 6.52 -26.59
CA LEU A 393 3.12 6.83 -25.20
C LEU A 393 4.44 6.96 -24.42
N VAL A 394 4.62 8.06 -23.74
CA VAL A 394 5.74 8.26 -22.80
C VAL A 394 5.19 8.42 -21.41
N ILE A 395 5.79 7.72 -20.43
CA ILE A 395 5.58 7.95 -18.99
C ILE A 395 6.92 8.44 -18.44
N ALA A 396 6.95 9.68 -17.99
CA ALA A 396 8.14 10.32 -17.44
C ALA A 396 7.88 10.80 -16.02
N ASN A 397 8.87 10.66 -15.14
CA ASN A 397 8.83 11.18 -13.78
C ASN A 397 10.01 12.12 -13.53
N PHE A 398 9.73 13.26 -12.90
CA PHE A 398 10.72 14.19 -12.35
C PHE A 398 10.71 14.07 -10.82
N ALA A 399 11.78 13.54 -10.26
CA ALA A 399 11.92 13.19 -8.85
C ALA A 399 12.16 14.39 -7.91
N ASN A 400 12.53 15.54 -8.48
CA ASN A 400 13.12 16.64 -7.72
C ASN A 400 12.25 17.18 -6.60
N ALA A 401 10.94 17.41 -6.87
CA ALA A 401 10.07 18.05 -5.87
C ALA A 401 9.89 17.17 -4.64
N ASP A 402 9.76 15.86 -4.80
CA ASP A 402 9.67 14.93 -3.70
C ASP A 402 11.01 14.77 -2.96
N MET A 403 12.06 14.41 -3.69
CA MET A 403 13.35 14.08 -3.07
C MET A 403 14.02 15.26 -2.38
N VAL A 404 13.90 16.48 -2.95
CA VAL A 404 14.42 17.69 -2.32
C VAL A 404 13.47 18.18 -1.22
N GLY A 405 12.15 18.05 -1.40
CA GLY A 405 11.14 18.38 -0.39
C GLY A 405 11.35 17.63 0.92
N HIS A 406 11.71 16.35 0.87
CA HIS A 406 12.03 15.55 2.05
C HIS A 406 13.21 16.08 2.89
N THR A 407 14.07 16.92 2.32
CA THR A 407 15.18 17.54 3.08
C THR A 407 14.71 18.69 3.98
N GLY A 408 13.53 19.27 3.71
CA GLY A 408 13.02 20.45 4.40
C GLY A 408 13.78 21.74 4.08
N ASN A 409 14.75 21.70 3.15
CA ASN A 409 15.54 22.88 2.76
C ASN A 409 14.75 23.72 1.75
N PHE A 410 14.25 24.87 2.21
CA PHE A 410 13.38 25.72 1.40
C PHE A 410 14.05 26.29 0.13
N GLU A 411 15.30 26.79 0.25
CA GLU A 411 16.03 27.38 -0.87
C GLU A 411 16.35 26.34 -1.96
N ALA A 412 16.76 25.15 -1.54
CA ALA A 412 17.00 24.03 -2.44
C ALA A 412 15.70 23.59 -3.13
N SER A 413 14.58 23.57 -2.40
CA SER A 413 13.26 23.22 -2.93
C SER A 413 12.78 24.24 -3.97
N VAL A 414 12.95 25.53 -3.74
CA VAL A 414 12.68 26.58 -4.76
C VAL A 414 13.50 26.32 -6.02
N LYS A 415 14.78 26.00 -5.85
CA LYS A 415 15.66 25.71 -7.00
C LYS A 415 15.24 24.45 -7.75
N ALA A 416 14.80 23.41 -7.05
CA ALA A 416 14.25 22.20 -7.66
C ALA A 416 13.03 22.51 -8.54
N CYS A 417 12.10 23.34 -8.07
CA CYS A 417 10.94 23.80 -8.83
C CYS A 417 11.35 24.55 -10.13
N GLU A 418 12.34 25.45 -10.04
CA GLU A 418 12.84 26.20 -11.23
C GLU A 418 13.45 25.25 -12.28
N VAL A 419 14.16 24.21 -11.85
CA VAL A 419 14.74 23.21 -12.76
C VAL A 419 13.65 22.35 -13.40
N ILE A 420 12.64 21.94 -12.63
CA ILE A 420 11.46 21.25 -13.17
C ILE A 420 10.79 22.09 -14.25
N ASP A 421 10.60 23.39 -14.01
CA ASP A 421 9.98 24.31 -14.98
C ASP A 421 10.76 24.39 -16.29
N GLU A 422 12.10 24.53 -16.22
CA GLU A 422 12.98 24.51 -17.39
C GLU A 422 12.83 23.21 -18.19
N CYS A 423 12.85 22.07 -17.49
CA CYS A 423 12.73 20.75 -18.10
C CYS A 423 11.35 20.54 -18.74
N LEU A 424 10.29 20.95 -18.04
CA LEU A 424 8.92 20.85 -18.51
C LEU A 424 8.71 21.63 -19.82
N GLY A 425 9.23 22.85 -19.92
CA GLY A 425 9.18 23.65 -21.15
C GLY A 425 9.77 22.88 -22.34
N LYS A 426 10.95 22.28 -22.18
CA LYS A 426 11.61 21.51 -23.26
C LYS A 426 10.81 20.25 -23.66
N VAL A 427 10.20 19.55 -22.70
CA VAL A 427 9.35 18.37 -22.99
C VAL A 427 8.11 18.78 -23.76
N VAL A 428 7.45 19.87 -23.33
CA VAL A 428 6.27 20.41 -24.02
C VAL A 428 6.59 20.84 -25.45
N ASP A 429 7.67 21.60 -25.65
CA ASP A 429 8.10 22.02 -26.97
C ASP A 429 8.37 20.82 -27.89
N ALA A 430 9.05 19.81 -27.40
CA ALA A 430 9.31 18.59 -28.16
C ALA A 430 8.01 17.86 -28.53
N ALA A 431 7.04 17.75 -27.60
CA ALA A 431 5.75 17.15 -27.86
C ALA A 431 4.97 17.90 -28.94
N LEU A 432 4.84 19.22 -28.81
CA LEU A 432 4.11 20.08 -29.73
C LEU A 432 4.74 20.09 -31.13
N SER A 433 6.08 20.03 -31.26
CA SER A 433 6.79 19.93 -32.54
C SER A 433 6.36 18.72 -33.37
N ARG A 434 5.86 17.66 -32.72
CA ARG A 434 5.35 16.43 -33.32
C ARG A 434 3.82 16.33 -33.30
N LYS A 435 3.12 17.43 -33.04
CA LYS A 435 1.68 17.46 -32.82
C LYS A 435 1.23 16.50 -31.70
N GLY A 436 2.10 16.23 -30.74
CA GLY A 436 1.84 15.41 -29.58
C GLY A 436 1.05 16.17 -28.53
N ARG A 437 0.57 15.42 -27.55
CA ARG A 437 -0.20 15.89 -26.41
C ARG A 437 0.56 15.62 -25.12
N VAL A 438 0.42 16.47 -24.11
CA VAL A 438 1.06 16.25 -22.80
C VAL A 438 0.01 16.33 -21.70
N VAL A 439 -0.01 15.32 -20.85
CA VAL A 439 -0.73 15.33 -19.57
C VAL A 439 0.30 15.51 -18.48
N ILE A 440 0.20 16.59 -17.71
CA ILE A 440 1.11 16.90 -16.60
C ILE A 440 0.32 16.75 -15.32
N THR A 441 0.82 15.95 -14.39
CA THR A 441 0.22 15.76 -13.06
C THR A 441 1.29 15.44 -12.03
N ALA A 442 0.88 15.13 -10.80
CA ALA A 442 1.74 14.60 -9.75
C ALA A 442 1.09 13.36 -9.13
N ASP A 443 1.82 12.64 -8.33
CA ASP A 443 1.37 11.42 -7.65
C ASP A 443 1.02 11.63 -6.17
N HIS A 444 1.49 12.73 -5.58
CA HIS A 444 1.14 13.27 -4.25
C HIS A 444 1.72 14.66 -4.09
N GLY A 445 1.42 15.34 -2.97
CA GLY A 445 2.05 16.60 -2.59
C GLY A 445 3.22 16.39 -1.62
N ASN A 446 4.16 17.34 -1.60
CA ASN A 446 5.28 17.44 -0.68
C ASN A 446 5.82 18.89 -0.65
N ILE A 447 6.42 19.34 -1.76
CA ILE A 447 7.24 20.57 -1.83
C ILE A 447 6.43 21.87 -1.70
N GLU A 448 5.12 21.80 -1.85
CA GLU A 448 4.22 22.94 -1.68
C GLU A 448 3.94 23.28 -0.21
N GLN A 449 4.43 22.44 0.74
CA GLN A 449 4.28 22.68 2.16
C GLN A 449 5.48 22.14 2.94
N LEU A 450 6.50 22.98 3.15
CA LEU A 450 7.74 22.64 3.87
C LEU A 450 7.73 23.14 5.32
N ILE A 451 6.59 23.61 5.81
CA ILE A 451 6.39 24.05 7.18
C ILE A 451 5.10 23.44 7.72
N ASP A 452 5.14 22.99 8.94
CA ASP A 452 3.94 22.63 9.70
C ASP A 452 3.30 23.95 10.22
N TYR A 453 2.09 24.25 9.77
CA TYR A 453 1.43 25.52 10.08
C TYR A 453 0.97 25.67 11.52
N ASP A 454 0.84 24.57 12.26
CA ASP A 454 0.42 24.57 13.66
C ASP A 454 1.62 24.75 14.59
N THR A 455 2.74 24.14 14.27
CA THR A 455 3.94 24.13 15.12
C THR A 455 5.03 25.10 14.65
N GLY A 456 5.00 25.53 13.37
CA GLY A 456 6.06 26.31 12.73
C GLY A 456 7.35 25.52 12.47
N MET A 457 7.35 24.21 12.69
CA MET A 457 8.51 23.34 12.47
C MET A 457 8.63 22.95 10.98
N PRO A 458 9.84 22.56 10.51
CA PRO A 458 9.98 22.00 9.17
C PRO A 458 9.06 20.79 8.95
N HIS A 459 8.36 20.77 7.82
CA HIS A 459 7.54 19.66 7.37
C HIS A 459 8.25 18.98 6.22
N THR A 460 8.59 17.71 6.39
CA THR A 460 9.36 16.90 5.42
C THR A 460 8.59 15.68 4.90
N ALA A 461 7.36 15.50 5.36
CA ALA A 461 6.48 14.42 4.93
C ALA A 461 5.65 14.83 3.70
N HIS A 462 5.00 13.85 3.08
CA HIS A 462 3.99 14.13 2.05
C HIS A 462 2.81 14.88 2.64
N THR A 463 1.99 15.48 1.76
CA THR A 463 0.79 16.21 2.15
C THR A 463 -0.48 15.50 1.65
N ILE A 464 -1.62 15.90 2.16
CA ILE A 464 -2.93 15.50 1.64
C ILE A 464 -3.47 16.51 0.62
N ASN A 465 -2.67 17.50 0.24
CA ASN A 465 -3.07 18.52 -0.73
C ASN A 465 -3.37 17.88 -2.09
N ARG A 466 -4.30 18.48 -2.82
CA ARG A 466 -4.57 18.09 -4.21
C ARG A 466 -3.37 18.40 -5.09
N VAL A 467 -3.27 17.72 -6.21
CA VAL A 467 -2.20 17.93 -7.19
C VAL A 467 -2.75 18.53 -8.49
N PRO A 468 -1.95 19.22 -9.31
CA PRO A 468 -2.41 19.76 -10.57
C PRO A 468 -2.61 18.66 -11.63
N VAL A 469 -3.54 18.90 -12.55
CA VAL A 469 -3.60 18.22 -13.84
C VAL A 469 -3.75 19.25 -14.94
N ILE A 470 -2.86 19.17 -15.96
CA ILE A 470 -2.83 20.10 -17.09
C ILE A 470 -2.83 19.28 -18.38
N LEU A 471 -3.67 19.63 -19.34
CA LEU A 471 -3.71 19.03 -20.65
C LEU A 471 -3.15 20.00 -21.68
N VAL A 472 -1.95 19.72 -22.19
CA VAL A 472 -1.35 20.46 -23.32
C VAL A 472 -1.75 19.77 -24.62
N ASP A 473 -2.73 20.33 -25.30
CA ASP A 473 -3.25 19.85 -26.58
C ASP A 473 -3.75 21.06 -27.40
N GLU A 474 -3.13 21.29 -28.55
CA GLU A 474 -3.47 22.43 -29.42
C GLU A 474 -4.92 22.38 -29.91
N GLU A 475 -5.45 21.18 -30.14
CA GLU A 475 -6.81 20.98 -30.62
C GLU A 475 -7.85 21.19 -29.51
N ARG A 476 -7.43 21.03 -28.23
CA ARG A 476 -8.30 21.09 -27.04
C ARG A 476 -8.03 22.29 -26.13
N ARG A 477 -7.39 23.34 -26.60
CA ARG A 477 -7.13 24.55 -25.78
C ARG A 477 -8.40 25.18 -25.17
N ARG A 478 -9.59 24.93 -25.74
CA ARG A 478 -10.86 25.46 -25.26
C ARG A 478 -11.67 24.46 -24.44
N SER A 479 -11.25 23.21 -24.38
CA SER A 479 -11.88 22.19 -23.54
C SER A 479 -11.71 22.54 -22.07
N ARG A 480 -12.44 21.84 -21.21
CA ARG A 480 -12.29 21.95 -19.76
C ARG A 480 -11.85 20.60 -19.19
N LEU A 481 -11.18 20.64 -18.05
CA LEU A 481 -10.95 19.44 -17.27
C LEU A 481 -11.84 19.46 -16.02
N SER A 482 -12.46 18.33 -15.71
CA SER A 482 -13.12 18.13 -14.41
C SER A 482 -12.09 18.00 -13.30
N GLU A 483 -12.49 18.30 -12.09
CA GLU A 483 -11.79 17.75 -10.93
C GLU A 483 -11.95 16.24 -10.90
N GLY A 484 -10.96 15.54 -10.34
CA GLY A 484 -10.96 14.09 -10.29
C GLY A 484 -10.01 13.54 -9.25
N THR A 485 -9.62 12.30 -9.48
CA THR A 485 -8.67 11.56 -8.65
C THR A 485 -7.61 10.87 -9.54
N ALA A 486 -6.66 10.19 -8.92
CA ALA A 486 -5.61 9.45 -9.63
C ALA A 486 -6.14 8.48 -10.70
N ILE A 487 -7.30 7.85 -10.44
CA ILE A 487 -7.89 6.83 -11.33
C ILE A 487 -8.32 7.37 -12.69
N ASP A 488 -8.50 8.68 -12.80
CA ASP A 488 -9.04 9.33 -14.00
C ASP A 488 -7.96 9.64 -15.05
N VAL A 489 -6.68 9.53 -14.66
CA VAL A 489 -5.56 9.84 -15.55
C VAL A 489 -5.39 8.80 -16.66
N ALA A 490 -5.41 7.49 -16.35
CA ALA A 490 -5.32 6.45 -17.38
C ALA A 490 -6.47 6.52 -18.41
N PRO A 491 -7.75 6.65 -18.03
CA PRO A 491 -8.85 6.89 -18.98
C PRO A 491 -8.66 8.13 -19.83
N THR A 492 -8.15 9.22 -19.25
CA THR A 492 -7.84 10.46 -19.99
C THR A 492 -6.76 10.22 -21.04
N VAL A 493 -5.67 9.53 -20.69
CA VAL A 493 -4.60 9.16 -21.63
C VAL A 493 -5.12 8.23 -22.73
N LEU A 494 -5.98 7.24 -22.39
CA LEU A 494 -6.60 6.36 -23.39
C LEU A 494 -7.49 7.13 -24.37
N GLN A 495 -8.30 8.09 -23.89
CA GLN A 495 -9.07 8.96 -24.79
C GLN A 495 -8.16 9.76 -25.75
N LEU A 496 -7.05 10.30 -25.25
CA LEU A 496 -6.08 11.01 -26.08
C LEU A 496 -5.38 10.11 -27.11
N LEU A 497 -5.19 8.83 -26.79
CA LEU A 497 -4.67 7.82 -27.71
C LEU A 497 -5.72 7.23 -28.64
N GLU A 498 -6.99 7.63 -28.50
CA GLU A 498 -8.16 7.07 -29.22
C GLU A 498 -8.29 5.55 -29.03
N LEU A 499 -7.99 5.08 -27.81
CA LEU A 499 -8.11 3.69 -27.42
C LEU A 499 -9.35 3.47 -26.53
N PRO A 500 -9.99 2.29 -26.63
CA PRO A 500 -11.12 1.98 -25.79
C PRO A 500 -10.69 1.81 -24.33
N GLN A 501 -11.49 2.38 -23.42
CA GLN A 501 -11.32 2.15 -21.98
C GLN A 501 -11.82 0.74 -21.63
N PRO A 502 -11.00 -0.09 -20.97
CA PRO A 502 -11.45 -1.40 -20.49
C PRO A 502 -12.41 -1.24 -19.29
N SER A 503 -13.30 -2.22 -19.12
CA SER A 503 -14.30 -2.24 -18.04
C SER A 503 -13.68 -2.31 -16.63
N GLU A 504 -12.46 -2.78 -16.55
CA GLU A 504 -11.68 -2.85 -15.30
C GLU A 504 -11.23 -1.48 -14.80
N MET A 505 -11.12 -0.48 -15.69
CA MET A 505 -10.84 0.90 -15.30
C MET A 505 -12.13 1.58 -14.87
N THR A 506 -12.22 1.93 -13.58
CA THR A 506 -13.41 2.56 -12.96
C THR A 506 -13.37 4.08 -12.99
N GLY A 507 -12.20 4.67 -13.29
CA GLY A 507 -12.06 6.11 -13.52
C GLY A 507 -12.74 6.56 -14.83
N HIS A 508 -12.83 7.87 -15.01
CA HIS A 508 -13.41 8.49 -16.20
C HIS A 508 -12.42 9.51 -16.78
N SER A 509 -12.51 9.75 -18.08
CA SER A 509 -11.71 10.82 -18.66
C SER A 509 -12.06 12.17 -18.02
N LEU A 510 -11.04 12.95 -17.71
CA LEU A 510 -11.16 14.30 -17.17
C LEU A 510 -11.61 15.33 -18.22
N ILE A 511 -11.51 14.99 -19.52
CA ILE A 511 -11.77 15.92 -20.62
C ILE A 511 -13.28 16.12 -20.77
N ILE A 512 -13.70 17.38 -20.65
CA ILE A 512 -15.06 17.83 -20.95
C ILE A 512 -14.99 18.55 -22.30
N ASP A 513 -15.41 17.85 -23.35
CA ASP A 513 -15.53 18.46 -24.66
C ASP A 513 -16.68 19.47 -24.64
N THR A 514 -16.42 20.69 -25.16
CA THR A 514 -17.39 21.80 -25.24
C THR A 514 -18.15 21.79 -26.55
#